data_b900d20369752d2ac2a4674ce72afa33
#
_entry.id   b900d20369752d2ac2a4674ce72afa33
#
_cell.length_a   1.000
_cell.length_b   1.000
_cell.length_c   1.000
_cell.angle_alpha   90.00
_cell.angle_beta   90.00
_cell.angle_gamma   90.00
#
_symmetry.space_group_name_H-M   'P 1'
#
loop_
_entity.id
_entity.type
_entity.pdbx_description
1 polymer ?
#
loop_
_entity_poly.entity_id
_entity_poly.type
_entity_poly.pdbx_seq_one_letter_code
_entity_poly.pdbx_strand_id
1 'polypeptide(L)'
;EPFRIPIRLAVMPPQIKGHQNILFRQMLETVDLPSWVREVMVSGEAGFAANPTLKLIDKQGWTYVFAMARNREFTNGKYVSDLMRYLPKSSYRRRAIRKPDGRRCDYWVFEKRTTLHHLGDVTMVVSKKRRNAGPNQVRLFVTTLQEGKASAVLSLYAWRWGVEVTLK
;
A
#
# COMPACT_ATOMS: atom_id res chain seq x y z
N GLU A 1 2.15 20.30 12.93
CA GLU A 1 1.57 18.95 12.78
C GLU A 1 0.79 18.87 11.47
N PRO A 2 0.86 17.74 10.73
CA PRO A 2 0.06 17.59 9.53
C PRO A 2 -1.42 17.47 9.91
N PHE A 3 -2.24 18.35 9.36
CA PHE A 3 -3.69 18.26 9.50
C PHE A 3 -4.23 17.08 8.67
N ARG A 4 -5.21 16.37 9.23
CA ARG A 4 -5.94 15.31 8.53
C ARG A 4 -7.38 15.77 8.43
N ILE A 5 -7.78 16.14 7.24
CA ILE A 5 -9.15 16.55 6.96
C ILE A 5 -9.77 15.48 6.08
N PRO A 6 -10.90 14.85 6.45
CA PRO A 6 -11.62 14.00 5.54
C PRO A 6 -12.13 14.84 4.36
N ILE A 7 -11.63 14.54 3.16
CA ILE A 7 -11.98 15.27 1.94
C ILE A 7 -13.35 14.82 1.42
N ARG A 8 -13.69 13.55 1.64
CA ARG A 8 -14.94 12.98 1.16
C ARG A 8 -15.38 11.76 1.98
N LEU A 9 -16.68 11.64 2.18
CA LEU A 9 -17.34 10.47 2.77
C LEU A 9 -18.34 9.90 1.77
N ALA A 10 -18.44 8.58 1.71
CA ALA A 10 -19.45 7.88 0.94
C ALA A 10 -20.10 6.78 1.79
N VAL A 11 -21.42 6.72 1.77
CA VAL A 11 -22.17 5.66 2.44
C VAL A 11 -22.38 4.51 1.46
N MET A 12 -22.00 3.31 1.87
CA MET A 12 -22.17 2.11 1.05
C MET A 12 -23.47 1.39 1.43
N PRO A 13 -24.29 1.02 0.44
CA PRO A 13 -25.36 0.06 0.68
C PRO A 13 -24.78 -1.30 1.10
N PRO A 14 -25.31 -1.96 2.15
CA PRO A 14 -24.68 -3.13 2.76
C PRO A 14 -24.62 -4.39 1.90
N GLN A 15 -25.21 -4.42 0.72
CA GLN A 15 -25.50 -5.65 -0.02
C GLN A 15 -24.78 -5.82 -1.38
N ILE A 16 -23.96 -4.87 -1.83
CA ILE A 16 -23.33 -4.97 -3.16
C ILE A 16 -21.85 -5.31 -3.04
N LYS A 17 -21.50 -6.58 -3.27
CA LYS A 17 -20.11 -7.06 -3.29
C LYS A 17 -19.29 -6.30 -4.33
N GLY A 18 -18.15 -5.75 -3.93
CA GLY A 18 -17.25 -5.01 -4.81
C GLY A 18 -17.61 -3.53 -5.02
N HIS A 19 -18.76 -3.07 -4.55
CA HIS A 19 -19.22 -1.68 -4.69
C HIS A 19 -18.24 -0.67 -4.05
N GLN A 20 -17.58 -1.05 -2.96
CA GLN A 20 -16.55 -0.22 -2.33
C GLN A 20 -15.43 0.21 -3.29
N ASN A 21 -14.99 -0.67 -4.19
CA ASN A 21 -13.93 -0.34 -5.17
C ASN A 21 -14.46 0.59 -6.27
N ILE A 22 -15.72 0.50 -6.62
CA ILE A 22 -16.38 1.40 -7.59
C ILE A 22 -16.47 2.79 -6.97
N LEU A 23 -17.02 2.91 -5.78
CA LEU A 23 -17.12 4.18 -5.05
C LEU A 23 -15.76 4.80 -4.80
N PHE A 24 -14.77 4.01 -4.42
CA PHE A 24 -13.43 4.52 -4.19
C PHE A 24 -12.82 5.11 -5.48
N ARG A 25 -12.99 4.45 -6.63
CA ARG A 25 -12.55 5.01 -7.91
C ARG A 25 -13.28 6.31 -8.27
N GLN A 26 -14.61 6.34 -8.11
CA GLN A 26 -15.39 7.55 -8.32
C GLN A 26 -14.92 8.71 -7.44
N MET A 27 -14.59 8.43 -6.18
CA MET A 27 -14.02 9.43 -5.28
C MET A 27 -12.66 9.94 -5.79
N LEU A 28 -11.79 9.05 -6.27
CA LEU A 28 -10.49 9.44 -6.83
C LEU A 28 -10.62 10.25 -8.12
N GLU A 29 -11.60 9.92 -8.97
CA GLU A 29 -11.85 10.63 -10.23
C GLU A 29 -12.42 12.04 -10.03
N THR A 30 -13.14 12.23 -8.93
CA THR A 30 -13.88 13.48 -8.67
C THR A 30 -13.28 14.32 -7.53
N VAL A 31 -12.13 13.91 -6.98
CA VAL A 31 -11.46 14.71 -5.97
C VAL A 31 -10.91 15.98 -6.62
N ASP A 32 -11.33 17.13 -6.10
CA ASP A 32 -10.79 18.42 -6.49
C ASP A 32 -9.63 18.78 -5.57
N LEU A 33 -8.45 18.91 -6.16
CA LEU A 33 -7.22 19.20 -5.43
C LEU A 33 -6.86 20.67 -5.62
N PRO A 34 -6.53 21.39 -4.53
CA PRO A 34 -6.05 22.75 -4.62
C PRO A 34 -4.84 22.87 -5.56
N SER A 35 -4.76 23.94 -6.32
CA SER A 35 -3.72 24.17 -7.36
C SER A 35 -2.27 24.18 -6.81
N TRP A 36 -2.10 24.38 -5.51
CA TRP A 36 -0.79 24.35 -4.85
C TRP A 36 -0.31 22.93 -4.50
N VAL A 37 -1.17 21.90 -4.63
CA VAL A 37 -0.80 20.50 -4.39
C VAL A 37 0.05 20.01 -5.56
N ARG A 38 1.31 19.69 -5.27
CA ARG A 38 2.28 19.22 -6.29
C ARG A 38 2.41 17.71 -6.36
N GLU A 39 2.21 17.04 -5.24
CA GLU A 39 2.36 15.59 -5.13
C GLU A 39 1.18 14.99 -4.40
N VAL A 40 0.65 13.90 -4.93
CA VAL A 40 -0.45 13.15 -4.33
C VAL A 40 0.00 11.74 -4.06
N MET A 41 -0.22 11.29 -2.84
CA MET A 41 0.01 9.91 -2.43
C MET A 41 -1.26 9.28 -1.91
N VAL A 42 -1.65 8.18 -2.54
CA VAL A 42 -2.85 7.41 -2.16
C VAL A 42 -2.43 6.19 -1.38
N SER A 43 -2.99 5.99 -0.20
CA SER A 43 -2.70 4.82 0.64
C SER A 43 -3.98 4.09 0.99
N GLY A 44 -3.94 2.75 0.95
CA GLY A 44 -5.12 1.95 1.23
C GLY A 44 -4.83 0.51 1.63
N GLU A 45 -5.89 -0.19 2.01
CA GLU A 45 -5.85 -1.62 2.34
C GLU A 45 -5.90 -2.51 1.10
N ALA A 46 -5.60 -3.80 1.30
CA ALA A 46 -5.62 -4.81 0.25
C ALA A 46 -6.97 -4.91 -0.48
N GLY A 47 -8.07 -4.64 0.21
CA GLY A 47 -9.42 -4.63 -0.37
C GLY A 47 -9.62 -3.56 -1.44
N PHE A 48 -8.89 -2.46 -1.35
CA PHE A 48 -8.93 -1.35 -2.33
C PHE A 48 -7.83 -1.45 -3.41
N ALA A 49 -6.89 -2.38 -3.28
CA ALA A 49 -5.78 -2.57 -4.21
C ALA A 49 -6.19 -3.31 -5.50
N ALA A 50 -7.38 -3.11 -6.01
CA ALA A 50 -7.81 -3.69 -7.29
C ALA A 50 -7.00 -3.09 -8.45
N ASN A 51 -6.67 -3.91 -9.48
CA ASN A 51 -5.90 -3.43 -10.62
C ASN A 51 -6.48 -2.18 -11.29
N PRO A 52 -7.82 -2.09 -11.53
CA PRO A 52 -8.40 -0.86 -12.10
C PRO A 52 -8.18 0.37 -11.22
N THR A 53 -8.21 0.23 -9.89
CA THR A 53 -7.96 1.32 -8.96
C THR A 53 -6.51 1.80 -9.01
N LEU A 54 -5.56 0.87 -8.96
CA LEU A 54 -4.13 1.20 -9.00
C LEU A 54 -3.73 1.83 -10.35
N LYS A 55 -4.29 1.33 -11.46
CA LYS A 55 -4.11 1.93 -12.80
C LYS A 55 -4.70 3.33 -12.90
N LEU A 56 -5.85 3.57 -12.29
CA LEU A 56 -6.45 4.91 -12.26
C LEU A 56 -5.54 5.90 -11.54
N ILE A 57 -5.01 5.53 -10.36
CA ILE A 57 -4.10 6.37 -9.57
C ILE A 57 -2.83 6.67 -10.38
N ASP A 58 -2.25 5.66 -11.01
CA ASP A 58 -1.05 5.79 -11.85
C ASP A 58 -1.31 6.69 -13.07
N LYS A 59 -2.47 6.53 -13.74
CA LYS A 59 -2.90 7.38 -14.86
C LYS A 59 -3.02 8.86 -14.49
N GLN A 60 -3.37 9.15 -13.23
CA GLN A 60 -3.43 10.52 -12.71
C GLN A 60 -2.02 11.08 -12.35
N GLY A 61 -0.96 10.31 -12.53
CA GLY A 61 0.39 10.68 -12.14
C GLY A 61 0.61 10.67 -10.62
N TRP A 62 -0.27 10.02 -9.86
CA TRP A 62 -0.18 9.95 -8.42
C TRP A 62 0.59 8.73 -7.96
N THR A 63 1.29 8.88 -6.86
CA THR A 63 1.96 7.76 -6.19
C THR A 63 0.97 7.00 -5.32
N TYR A 64 1.13 5.69 -5.23
CA TYR A 64 0.33 4.89 -4.30
C TYR A 64 1.17 3.97 -3.41
N VAL A 65 0.60 3.64 -2.23
CA VAL A 65 1.08 2.62 -1.30
C VAL A 65 -0.13 1.84 -0.78
N PHE A 66 -0.30 0.64 -1.24
CA PHE A 66 -1.40 -0.23 -0.80
C PHE A 66 -0.89 -1.50 -0.14
N ALA A 67 -1.59 -1.98 0.88
CA ALA A 67 -1.44 -3.36 1.28
C ALA A 67 -1.83 -4.25 0.10
N MET A 68 -1.15 -5.39 -0.06
CA MET A 68 -1.34 -6.29 -1.19
C MET A 68 -1.75 -7.68 -0.75
N ALA A 69 -2.69 -8.28 -1.46
CA ALA A 69 -3.07 -9.67 -1.27
C ALA A 69 -1.96 -10.61 -1.78
N ARG A 70 -1.82 -11.77 -1.13
CA ARG A 70 -0.76 -12.75 -1.44
C ARG A 70 -0.98 -13.53 -2.73
N ASN A 71 -2.23 -13.57 -3.20
CA ASN A 71 -2.64 -14.25 -4.42
C ASN A 71 -2.43 -13.43 -5.70
N ARG A 72 -1.64 -12.34 -5.63
CA ARG A 72 -1.20 -11.62 -6.82
C ARG A 72 -0.25 -12.47 -7.63
N GLU A 73 -0.39 -12.38 -8.94
CA GLU A 73 0.39 -13.12 -9.91
C GLU A 73 1.44 -12.25 -10.56
N PHE A 74 2.64 -12.78 -10.73
CA PHE A 74 3.69 -12.20 -11.57
C PHE A 74 3.43 -12.56 -13.03
N THR A 75 4.07 -11.83 -13.96
CA THR A 75 3.97 -12.09 -15.40
C THR A 75 4.47 -13.50 -15.82
N ASN A 76 5.24 -14.17 -14.98
CA ASN A 76 5.72 -15.54 -15.20
C ASN A 76 4.80 -16.63 -14.64
N GLY A 77 3.57 -16.30 -14.23
CA GLY A 77 2.58 -17.24 -13.71
C GLY A 77 2.79 -17.67 -12.25
N LYS A 78 3.85 -17.20 -11.57
CA LYS A 78 4.07 -17.50 -10.14
C LYS A 78 3.32 -16.48 -9.27
N TYR A 79 2.92 -16.92 -8.08
CA TYR A 79 2.23 -16.05 -7.13
C TYR A 79 3.20 -15.40 -6.14
N VAL A 80 2.79 -14.25 -5.61
CA VAL A 80 3.54 -13.57 -4.54
C VAL A 80 3.68 -14.44 -3.30
N SER A 81 2.69 -15.29 -3.01
CA SER A 81 2.75 -16.29 -1.94
C SER A 81 3.92 -17.26 -2.09
N ASP A 82 4.25 -17.65 -3.33
CA ASP A 82 5.36 -18.56 -3.60
C ASP A 82 6.69 -17.90 -3.33
N LEU A 83 6.86 -16.65 -3.80
CA LEU A 83 8.04 -15.86 -3.46
C LEU A 83 8.24 -15.80 -1.95
N MET A 84 7.17 -15.48 -1.20
CA MET A 84 7.25 -15.34 0.26
C MET A 84 7.65 -16.64 0.96
N ARG A 85 7.25 -17.79 0.44
CA ARG A 85 7.60 -19.11 0.99
C ARG A 85 9.08 -19.37 0.88
N TYR A 86 9.71 -18.98 -0.23
CA TYR A 86 11.10 -19.30 -0.55
C TYR A 86 12.07 -18.14 -0.28
N LEU A 87 11.57 -16.96 0.14
CA LEU A 87 12.42 -15.80 0.38
C LEU A 87 13.32 -16.04 1.61
N PRO A 88 14.66 -16.11 1.43
CA PRO A 88 15.56 -16.42 2.52
C PRO A 88 15.62 -15.27 3.53
N LYS A 89 15.89 -15.58 4.79
CA LYS A 89 16.00 -14.58 5.87
C LYS A 89 17.09 -13.53 5.61
N SER A 90 18.14 -13.89 4.87
CA SER A 90 19.23 -13.00 4.47
C SER A 90 18.81 -11.90 3.49
N SER A 91 17.72 -12.08 2.76
CA SER A 91 17.19 -11.07 1.82
C SER A 91 16.55 -9.87 2.54
N TYR A 92 16.21 -10.03 3.80
CA TYR A 92 15.60 -8.94 4.56
C TYR A 92 16.66 -7.98 5.12
N ARG A 93 16.41 -6.69 5.00
CA ARG A 93 17.22 -5.61 5.60
C ARG A 93 16.45 -4.95 6.73
N ARG A 94 17.14 -4.59 7.81
CA ARG A 94 16.53 -3.82 8.91
C ARG A 94 16.29 -2.38 8.44
N ARG A 95 15.08 -1.88 8.68
CA ARG A 95 14.68 -0.49 8.42
C ARG A 95 13.97 0.07 9.65
N ALA A 96 14.41 1.23 10.10
CA ALA A 96 13.74 1.98 11.14
C ALA A 96 12.77 2.98 10.53
N ILE A 97 11.59 3.08 11.11
CA ILE A 97 10.63 4.15 10.79
C ILE A 97 10.23 4.88 12.06
N ARG A 98 9.84 6.13 11.92
CA ARG A 98 9.16 6.88 12.96
C ARG A 98 7.66 6.86 12.70
N LYS A 99 6.89 6.41 13.68
CA LYS A 99 5.42 6.43 13.62
C LYS A 99 4.86 7.82 13.85
N PRO A 100 3.56 8.07 13.53
CA PRO A 100 2.91 9.35 13.80
C PRO A 100 2.97 9.79 15.27
N ASP A 101 2.99 8.83 16.19
CA ASP A 101 3.12 9.05 17.64
C ASP A 101 4.56 9.33 18.10
N GLY A 102 5.49 9.52 17.16
CA GLY A 102 6.90 9.78 17.43
C GLY A 102 7.74 8.54 17.74
N ARG A 103 7.13 7.39 18.03
CA ARG A 103 7.85 6.16 18.37
C ARG A 103 8.64 5.62 17.20
N ARG A 104 9.89 5.27 17.45
CA ARG A 104 10.73 4.54 16.50
C ARG A 104 10.40 3.05 16.53
N CYS A 105 10.20 2.47 15.36
CA CYS A 105 9.97 1.05 15.19
C CYS A 105 10.89 0.46 14.13
N ASP A 106 11.43 -0.71 14.40
CA ASP A 106 12.25 -1.44 13.45
C ASP A 106 11.43 -2.51 12.74
N TYR A 107 11.69 -2.65 11.45
CA TYR A 107 11.12 -3.68 10.58
C TYR A 107 12.22 -4.38 9.80
N TRP A 108 12.00 -5.63 9.49
CA TRP A 108 12.77 -6.40 8.53
C TRP A 108 12.04 -6.34 7.20
N VAL A 109 12.71 -5.82 6.18
CA VAL A 109 12.08 -5.47 4.90
C VAL A 109 12.85 -6.09 3.75
N PHE A 110 12.12 -6.67 2.82
CA PHE A 110 12.56 -7.01 1.48
C PHE A 110 11.81 -6.13 0.51
N GLU A 111 12.50 -5.59 -0.48
CA GLU A 111 11.91 -4.79 -1.55
C GLU A 111 12.47 -5.24 -2.90
N LYS A 112 11.62 -5.22 -3.91
CA LYS A 112 11.97 -5.61 -5.26
C LYS A 112 11.08 -4.93 -6.29
N ARG A 113 11.71 -4.33 -7.31
CA ARG A 113 11.02 -3.93 -8.54
C ARG A 113 10.59 -5.19 -9.29
N THR A 114 9.35 -5.25 -9.73
CA THR A 114 8.78 -6.41 -10.39
C THR A 114 7.59 -6.01 -11.26
N THR A 115 7.22 -6.90 -12.18
CA THR A 115 6.04 -6.73 -13.02
C THR A 115 4.95 -7.69 -12.55
N LEU A 116 3.81 -7.14 -12.13
CA LEU A 116 2.64 -7.92 -11.76
C LEU A 116 1.69 -8.07 -12.95
N HIS A 117 1.09 -9.25 -13.06
CA HIS A 117 0.12 -9.55 -14.11
C HIS A 117 -1.06 -8.55 -14.04
N HIS A 118 -1.46 -8.03 -15.19
CA HIS A 118 -2.49 -6.99 -15.35
C HIS A 118 -2.25 -5.65 -14.65
N LEU A 119 -1.13 -5.44 -13.96
CA LEU A 119 -0.83 -4.17 -13.30
C LEU A 119 0.35 -3.44 -13.93
N GLY A 120 1.39 -4.17 -14.35
CA GLY A 120 2.63 -3.59 -14.87
C GLY A 120 3.72 -3.49 -13.81
N ASP A 121 4.66 -2.58 -14.02
CA ASP A 121 5.85 -2.42 -13.19
C ASP A 121 5.54 -1.70 -11.88
N VAL A 122 5.89 -2.36 -10.79
CA VAL A 122 5.67 -1.88 -9.42
C VAL A 122 6.86 -2.22 -8.53
N THR A 123 6.98 -1.56 -7.41
CA THR A 123 7.82 -2.01 -6.31
C THR A 123 6.97 -2.77 -5.31
N MET A 124 7.36 -4.00 -5.05
CA MET A 124 6.81 -4.82 -3.99
C MET A 124 7.66 -4.67 -2.73
N VAL A 125 7.00 -4.46 -1.61
CA VAL A 125 7.66 -4.38 -0.30
C VAL A 125 7.07 -5.44 0.62
N VAL A 126 7.94 -6.28 1.17
CA VAL A 126 7.59 -7.32 2.14
C VAL A 126 8.15 -6.90 3.50
N SER A 127 7.31 -6.76 4.51
CA SER A 127 7.77 -6.33 5.83
C SER A 127 7.31 -7.26 6.95
N LYS A 128 8.14 -7.37 7.99
CA LYS A 128 7.87 -8.10 9.22
C LYS A 128 8.51 -7.42 10.42
N LYS A 129 7.87 -7.52 11.58
CA LYS A 129 8.39 -6.91 12.83
C LYS A 129 9.59 -7.65 13.41
N ARG A 130 9.66 -8.97 13.26
CA ARG A 130 10.74 -9.81 13.79
C ARG A 130 11.41 -10.56 12.64
N ARG A 131 12.73 -10.72 12.69
CA ARG A 131 13.49 -11.43 11.64
C ARG A 131 12.97 -12.84 11.40
N ASN A 132 12.57 -13.52 12.46
CA ASN A 132 12.07 -14.89 12.45
C ASN A 132 10.53 -14.99 12.39
N ALA A 133 9.82 -13.89 12.10
CA ALA A 133 8.38 -13.91 11.98
C ALA A 133 7.93 -14.88 10.88
N GLY A 134 6.92 -15.68 11.19
CA GLY A 134 6.34 -16.64 10.26
C GLY A 134 5.57 -15.96 9.11
N PRO A 135 5.17 -16.72 8.08
CA PRO A 135 4.49 -16.17 6.91
C PRO A 135 3.25 -15.35 7.23
N ASN A 136 2.49 -15.74 8.25
CA ASN A 136 1.25 -15.05 8.66
C ASN A 136 1.50 -13.68 9.31
N GLN A 137 2.71 -13.39 9.76
CA GLN A 137 3.11 -12.13 10.39
C GLN A 137 3.78 -11.16 9.41
N VAL A 138 3.72 -11.48 8.12
CA VAL A 138 4.32 -10.67 7.06
C VAL A 138 3.25 -9.80 6.42
N ARG A 139 3.59 -8.53 6.22
CA ARG A 139 2.78 -7.58 5.44
C ARG A 139 3.40 -7.36 4.07
N LEU A 140 2.54 -7.30 3.08
CA LEU A 140 2.89 -7.04 1.69
C LEU A 140 2.34 -5.69 1.28
N PHE A 141 3.14 -4.96 0.52
CA PHE A 141 2.74 -3.70 -0.08
C PHE A 141 3.10 -3.67 -1.56
N VAL A 142 2.30 -2.95 -2.31
CA VAL A 142 2.56 -2.58 -3.71
C VAL A 142 2.58 -1.06 -3.82
N THR A 143 3.54 -0.53 -4.58
CA THR A 143 3.72 0.92 -4.73
C THR A 143 4.38 1.26 -6.08
N THR A 144 4.14 2.48 -6.56
CA THR A 144 4.87 3.10 -7.67
C THR A 144 6.20 3.71 -7.25
N LEU A 145 6.47 3.89 -5.94
CA LEU A 145 7.78 4.33 -5.45
C LEU A 145 8.89 3.39 -5.90
N GLN A 146 10.04 3.95 -6.22
CA GLN A 146 11.22 3.17 -6.62
C GLN A 146 11.77 2.31 -5.46
N GLU A 147 12.60 1.32 -5.79
CA GLU A 147 13.39 0.59 -4.80
C GLU A 147 14.23 1.53 -3.93
N GLY A 148 14.53 1.12 -2.70
CA GLY A 148 15.22 1.96 -1.71
C GLY A 148 14.27 2.81 -0.85
N LYS A 149 12.98 2.85 -1.18
CA LYS A 149 11.96 3.67 -0.47
C LYS A 149 11.12 2.90 0.55
N ALA A 150 11.52 1.69 0.94
CA ALA A 150 10.75 0.87 1.88
C ALA A 150 10.41 1.58 3.20
N SER A 151 11.31 2.41 3.73
CA SER A 151 11.01 3.20 4.93
C SER A 151 9.88 4.21 4.70
N ALA A 152 9.85 4.86 3.53
CA ALA A 152 8.76 5.77 3.15
C ALA A 152 7.44 5.01 3.02
N VAL A 153 7.44 3.84 2.35
CA VAL A 153 6.27 2.96 2.22
C VAL A 153 5.69 2.60 3.59
N LEU A 154 6.54 2.16 4.52
CA LEU A 154 6.09 1.77 5.85
C LEU A 154 5.61 2.97 6.68
N SER A 155 6.25 4.12 6.56
CA SER A 155 5.84 5.35 7.23
C SER A 155 4.48 5.82 6.74
N LEU A 156 4.29 5.91 5.43
CA LEU A 156 3.01 6.28 4.81
C LEU A 156 1.88 5.35 5.24
N TYR A 157 2.13 4.05 5.21
CA TYR A 157 1.13 3.09 5.66
C TYR A 157 0.84 3.21 7.16
N ALA A 158 1.83 3.55 7.98
CA ALA A 158 1.63 3.80 9.41
C ALA A 158 0.77 5.04 9.67
N TRP A 159 0.87 6.08 8.83
CA TRP A 159 0.03 7.29 8.91
C TRP A 159 -1.45 7.00 8.66
N ARG A 160 -1.78 6.02 7.82
CA ARG A 160 -3.16 5.58 7.57
C ARG A 160 -3.92 5.20 8.85
N TRP A 161 -3.28 4.50 9.77
CA TRP A 161 -3.89 4.10 11.05
C TRP A 161 -4.41 5.27 11.90
N GLY A 162 -3.82 6.44 11.73
CA GLY A 162 -4.33 7.61 12.43
C GLY A 162 -5.68 8.10 11.93
N VAL A 163 -6.06 7.79 10.70
CA VAL A 163 -7.39 8.12 10.15
C VAL A 163 -8.45 7.22 10.79
N GLU A 164 -8.18 5.93 10.96
CA GLU A 164 -9.12 4.98 11.59
C GLU A 164 -9.40 5.31 13.07
N VAL A 165 -8.38 5.82 13.78
CA VAL A 165 -8.54 6.24 15.18
C VAL A 165 -9.36 7.53 15.30
N THR A 166 -9.31 8.40 14.30
CA THR A 166 -10.04 9.68 14.29
C THR A 166 -11.53 9.49 13.96
N LEU A 167 -11.89 8.40 13.26
CA LEU A 167 -13.26 8.10 12.86
C LEU A 167 -14.01 7.17 13.84
N LYS A 168 -13.40 6.78 14.94
CA LYS A 168 -14.02 6.04 16.05
C LYS A 168 -14.49 6.98 17.14
#